data_3953962be8b8cf901f00a2a25dee1f65
#
_entry.id   3953962be8b8cf901f00a2a25dee1f65
#
_cell.length_a   1.000
_cell.length_b   1.000
_cell.length_c   1.000
_cell.angle_alpha   90.00
_cell.angle_beta   90.00
_cell.angle_gamma   90.00
#
_symmetry.space_group_name_H-M   'P 1'
#
loop_
_entity.id
_entity.type
_entity.pdbx_description
1 polymer ?
#
loop_
_entity_poly.entity_id
_entity_poly.type
_entity_poly.pdbx_seq_one_letter_code
_entity_poly.pdbx_strand_id
1 'polypeptide(L)'
;MKKLTIALVAHDNRKADMVEWAVHNAEFLSHHHIVCTGTTGNLVRKAMEEKGVTADIACMHSGPLGGDAEIAAMVVRKEIDLAVFLIDDLNPQPHEADIQMLLRQCRVHNVPIACNRYSAEDRKSTRLNSSHPSSSRMPSSA
;
A
#
# COMPACT_ATOMS: atom_id res chain seq x y z
N MET A 1 -19.22 -5.35 3.30
CA MET A 1 -17.95 -5.29 2.57
C MET A 1 -16.85 -5.96 3.36
N LYS A 2 -16.04 -6.77 2.70
CA LYS A 2 -14.94 -7.44 3.36
C LYS A 2 -13.87 -6.45 3.78
N LYS A 3 -13.35 -6.60 5.00
CA LYS A 3 -12.25 -5.79 5.49
C LYS A 3 -10.95 -6.26 4.82
N LEU A 4 -10.27 -5.35 4.15
CA LEU A 4 -9.00 -5.63 3.48
C LEU A 4 -7.83 -5.25 4.38
N THR A 5 -6.68 -5.84 4.14
CA THR A 5 -5.41 -5.36 4.71
C THR A 5 -4.64 -4.68 3.60
N ILE A 6 -4.36 -3.41 3.80
CA ILE A 6 -3.75 -2.55 2.79
C ILE A 6 -2.39 -2.07 3.28
N ALA A 7 -1.35 -2.33 2.51
CA ALA A 7 -0.01 -1.88 2.85
C ALA A 7 0.28 -0.55 2.18
N LEU A 8 0.79 0.41 2.95
CA LEU A 8 1.18 1.72 2.44
C LEU A 8 2.65 1.96 2.73
N VAL A 9 3.44 2.10 1.67
CA VAL A 9 4.87 2.32 1.75
C VAL A 9 5.22 3.51 0.86
N ALA A 10 6.05 4.42 1.35
CA ALA A 10 6.47 5.56 0.55
C ALA A 10 7.91 5.93 0.87
N HIS A 11 8.69 6.21 -0.17
CA HIS A 11 10.02 6.80 -0.01
C HIS A 11 9.89 8.25 0.47
N ASP A 12 10.97 8.79 1.05
CA ASP A 12 10.90 10.11 1.68
C ASP A 12 10.31 11.18 0.76
N ASN A 13 10.76 11.22 -0.49
CA ASN A 13 10.28 12.23 -1.44
C ASN A 13 8.86 11.97 -1.93
N ARG A 14 8.25 10.86 -1.52
CA ARG A 14 6.90 10.50 -1.90
C ARG A 14 5.94 10.50 -0.72
N LYS A 15 6.42 10.80 0.47
CA LYS A 15 5.57 10.74 1.66
C LYS A 15 4.45 11.78 1.62
N ALA A 16 4.73 12.97 1.06
CA ALA A 16 3.68 13.98 0.91
C ALA A 16 2.56 13.48 0.00
N ASP A 17 2.92 12.81 -1.10
CA ASP A 17 1.94 12.22 -2.01
C ASP A 17 1.12 11.15 -1.31
N MET A 18 1.76 10.33 -0.49
CA MET A 18 1.06 9.27 0.24
C MET A 18 0.05 9.86 1.23
N VAL A 19 0.47 10.88 1.98
CA VAL A 19 -0.41 11.53 2.95
C VAL A 19 -1.60 12.14 2.22
N GLU A 20 -1.36 12.82 1.11
CA GLU A 20 -2.42 13.46 0.35
C GLU A 20 -3.43 12.43 -0.19
N TRP A 21 -2.91 11.32 -0.72
CA TRP A 21 -3.76 10.24 -1.20
C TRP A 21 -4.57 9.63 -0.05
N ALA A 22 -3.93 9.42 1.09
CA ALA A 22 -4.60 8.82 2.25
C ALA A 22 -5.71 9.72 2.79
N VAL A 23 -5.48 11.02 2.84
CA VAL A 23 -6.49 11.97 3.30
C VAL A 23 -7.66 12.00 2.32
N HIS A 24 -7.37 12.00 1.03
CA HIS A 24 -8.42 11.99 0.01
C HIS A 24 -9.27 10.71 0.10
N ASN A 25 -8.67 9.60 0.51
CA ASN A 25 -9.35 8.32 0.61
C ASN A 25 -9.58 7.89 2.06
N ALA A 26 -9.65 8.85 2.98
CA ALA A 26 -9.69 8.55 4.41
C ALA A 26 -10.88 7.68 4.78
N GLU A 27 -12.05 7.94 4.22
CA GLU A 27 -13.22 7.14 4.54
C GLU A 27 -13.06 5.70 4.07
N PHE A 28 -12.58 5.49 2.85
CA PHE A 28 -12.30 4.15 2.35
C PHE A 28 -11.32 3.43 3.27
N LEU A 29 -10.21 4.10 3.62
CA LEU A 29 -9.17 3.47 4.44
C LEU A 29 -9.66 3.18 5.86
N SER A 30 -10.60 3.96 6.39
CA SER A 30 -11.11 3.76 7.75
C SER A 30 -11.85 2.44 7.90
N HIS A 31 -12.30 1.84 6.82
CA HIS A 31 -13.03 0.57 6.87
C HIS A 31 -12.10 -0.64 6.75
N HIS A 32 -10.80 -0.43 6.66
CA HIS A 32 -9.84 -1.50 6.41
C HIS A 32 -8.70 -1.45 7.41
N HIS A 33 -7.92 -2.53 7.45
CA HIS A 33 -6.71 -2.58 8.26
C HIS A 33 -5.54 -2.09 7.43
N ILE A 34 -4.76 -1.14 7.97
CA ILE A 34 -3.66 -0.51 7.26
C ILE A 34 -2.35 -0.92 7.90
N VAL A 35 -1.39 -1.32 7.07
CA VAL A 35 -0.03 -1.65 7.51
C VAL A 35 0.92 -0.70 6.80
N CYS A 36 1.75 0.01 7.54
CA CYS A 36 2.65 1.00 6.98
C CYS A 36 4.07 0.76 7.45
N THR A 37 5.06 1.22 6.67
CA THR A 37 6.42 1.32 7.17
C THR A 37 6.53 2.59 8.03
N GLY A 38 7.30 2.48 9.08
CA GLY A 38 7.69 3.49 10.05
C GLY A 38 7.06 4.86 9.99
N THR A 39 7.83 5.81 9.47
CA THR A 39 7.42 7.21 9.44
C THR A 39 6.15 7.45 8.64
N THR A 40 5.96 6.69 7.56
CA THR A 40 4.77 6.83 6.73
C THR A 40 3.49 6.60 7.54
N GLY A 41 3.50 5.55 8.38
CA GLY A 41 2.33 5.23 9.19
C GLY A 41 1.94 6.35 10.14
N ASN A 42 2.95 6.96 10.78
CA ASN A 42 2.67 8.05 11.72
C ASN A 42 2.15 9.29 11.00
N LEU A 43 2.70 9.60 9.82
CA LEU A 43 2.23 10.74 9.04
C LEU A 43 0.79 10.54 8.57
N VAL A 44 0.47 9.36 8.08
CA VAL A 44 -0.88 9.04 7.61
C VAL A 44 -1.87 9.09 8.76
N ARG A 45 -1.52 8.48 9.90
CA ARG A 45 -2.40 8.49 11.07
C ARG A 45 -2.72 9.91 11.50
N LYS A 46 -1.69 10.74 11.63
CA LYS A 46 -1.88 12.11 12.07
C LYS A 46 -2.77 12.89 11.10
N ALA A 47 -2.53 12.76 9.81
CA ALA A 47 -3.30 13.47 8.81
C ALA A 47 -4.77 13.04 8.80
N MET A 48 -5.04 11.75 8.98
CA MET A 48 -6.40 11.26 9.05
C MET A 48 -7.11 11.75 10.31
N GLU A 49 -6.39 11.77 11.44
CA GLU A 49 -6.96 12.28 12.69
C GLU A 49 -7.32 13.75 12.58
N GLU A 50 -6.50 14.52 11.88
CA GLU A 50 -6.81 15.95 11.66
C GLU A 50 -8.06 16.13 10.83
N LYS A 51 -8.40 15.16 10.00
CA LYS A 51 -9.63 15.17 9.22
C LYS A 51 -10.80 14.59 10.00
N GLY A 52 -10.58 14.12 11.21
CA GLY A 52 -11.63 13.54 12.03
C GLY A 52 -11.90 12.08 11.76
N VAL A 53 -10.96 11.39 11.13
CA VAL A 53 -11.11 9.98 10.78
C VAL A 53 -10.12 9.15 11.60
N THR A 54 -10.63 8.11 12.25
CA THR A 54 -9.80 7.15 12.98
C THR A 54 -9.48 5.97 12.08
N ALA A 55 -8.20 5.60 12.00
CA ALA A 55 -7.77 4.50 11.15
C ALA A 55 -7.08 3.42 11.98
N ASP A 56 -7.27 2.18 11.56
CA ASP A 56 -6.62 1.01 12.15
C ASP A 56 -5.28 0.82 11.43
N ILE A 57 -4.22 1.40 11.99
CA ILE A 57 -2.89 1.42 11.36
C ILE A 57 -1.86 0.73 12.25
N ALA A 58 -1.19 -0.26 11.68
CA ALA A 58 -0.04 -0.90 12.32
C ALA A 58 1.23 -0.44 11.61
N CYS A 59 2.24 -0.01 12.38
CA CYS A 59 3.49 0.48 11.82
C CYS A 59 4.59 -0.57 11.95
N MET A 60 5.23 -0.89 10.82
CA MET A 60 6.41 -1.75 10.79
C MET A 60 7.66 -0.87 10.96
N HIS A 61 8.84 -1.47 10.92
CA HIS A 61 10.08 -0.69 10.91
C HIS A 61 10.11 0.23 9.68
N SER A 62 10.94 1.26 9.74
CA SER A 62 11.16 2.09 8.55
C SER A 62 11.79 1.24 7.44
N GLY A 63 11.65 1.68 6.18
CA GLY A 63 12.17 0.92 5.05
C GLY A 63 13.62 0.48 5.21
N PRO A 64 14.57 1.43 5.45
CA PRO A 64 15.97 1.04 5.59
C PRO A 64 16.27 0.11 6.77
N LEU A 65 15.39 0.03 7.74
CA LEU A 65 15.56 -0.84 8.89
C LEU A 65 14.78 -2.14 8.79
N GLY A 66 14.29 -2.47 7.60
CA GLY A 66 13.65 -3.76 7.36
C GLY A 66 12.14 -3.71 7.20
N GLY A 67 11.54 -2.53 7.19
CA GLY A 67 10.07 -2.43 7.05
C GLY A 67 9.56 -3.05 5.76
N ASP A 68 10.26 -2.84 4.65
CA ASP A 68 9.86 -3.43 3.38
C ASP A 68 9.92 -4.95 3.42
N ALA A 69 10.94 -5.50 4.10
CA ALA A 69 11.06 -6.94 4.25
C ALA A 69 9.94 -7.51 5.13
N GLU A 70 9.55 -6.79 6.17
CA GLU A 70 8.43 -7.21 7.01
C GLU A 70 7.13 -7.29 6.22
N ILE A 71 6.87 -6.28 5.38
CA ILE A 71 5.67 -6.27 4.55
C ILE A 71 5.75 -7.37 3.49
N ALA A 72 6.94 -7.61 2.91
CA ALA A 72 7.11 -8.70 1.96
C ALA A 72 6.78 -10.05 2.60
N ALA A 73 7.17 -10.25 3.85
CA ALA A 73 6.81 -11.48 4.56
C ALA A 73 5.31 -11.63 4.74
N MET A 74 4.62 -10.52 5.02
CA MET A 74 3.15 -10.54 5.13
C MET A 74 2.51 -10.88 3.78
N VAL A 75 3.08 -10.40 2.67
CA VAL A 75 2.61 -10.76 1.34
C VAL A 75 2.74 -12.27 1.12
N VAL A 76 3.87 -12.84 1.48
CA VAL A 76 4.11 -14.28 1.34
C VAL A 76 3.09 -15.08 2.16
N ARG A 77 2.75 -14.60 3.34
CA ARG A 77 1.76 -15.28 4.20
C ARG A 77 0.32 -14.97 3.80
N LYS A 78 0.13 -14.23 2.70
CA LYS A 78 -1.21 -13.88 2.18
C LYS A 78 -2.01 -13.02 3.15
N GLU A 79 -1.33 -12.13 3.84
CA GLU A 79 -1.95 -11.23 4.79
C GLU A 79 -2.21 -9.84 4.21
N ILE A 80 -1.75 -9.57 3.00
CA ILE A 80 -1.91 -8.27 2.33
C ILE A 80 -2.83 -8.44 1.12
N ASP A 81 -3.84 -7.61 1.03
CA ASP A 81 -4.81 -7.64 -0.09
C ASP A 81 -4.50 -6.61 -1.17
N LEU A 82 -3.84 -5.53 -0.80
CA LEU A 82 -3.51 -4.43 -1.72
C LEU A 82 -2.29 -3.71 -1.18
N ALA A 83 -1.35 -3.37 -2.06
CA ALA A 83 -0.17 -2.61 -1.66
C ALA A 83 -0.10 -1.32 -2.49
N VAL A 84 0.20 -0.22 -1.82
CA VAL A 84 0.50 1.05 -2.47
C VAL A 84 1.92 1.41 -2.07
N PHE A 85 2.83 1.39 -3.02
CA PHE A 85 4.24 1.66 -2.78
C PHE A 85 4.67 2.82 -3.68
N LEU A 86 4.70 4.02 -3.11
CA LEU A 86 5.09 5.20 -3.88
C LEU A 86 6.62 5.29 -3.90
N ILE A 87 7.19 4.89 -5.01
CA ILE A 87 8.62 4.72 -5.20
C ILE A 87 9.25 5.99 -5.75
N ASP A 88 10.41 6.35 -5.22
CA ASP A 88 11.21 7.43 -5.77
C ASP A 88 12.31 6.82 -6.65
N ASP A 89 12.01 6.68 -7.94
CA ASP A 89 12.92 6.04 -8.88
C ASP A 89 14.12 6.89 -9.24
N LEU A 90 14.11 8.17 -8.89
CA LEU A 90 15.18 9.08 -9.25
C LEU A 90 16.29 9.14 -8.21
N ASN A 91 16.07 8.59 -7.03
CA ASN A 91 17.05 8.63 -5.95
C ASN A 91 17.32 7.22 -5.44
N PRO A 92 18.61 6.80 -5.42
CA PRO A 92 18.94 5.47 -4.90
C PRO A 92 18.56 5.35 -3.41
N GLN A 93 18.13 4.17 -3.02
CA GLN A 93 17.75 3.89 -1.65
C GLN A 93 18.74 2.88 -1.05
N PRO A 94 19.09 3.04 0.24
CA PRO A 94 20.01 2.10 0.87
C PRO A 94 19.46 0.69 1.00
N HIS A 95 18.14 0.53 0.89
CA HIS A 95 17.47 -0.77 1.02
C HIS A 95 16.90 -1.25 -0.31
N GLU A 96 17.60 -1.00 -1.40
CA GLU A 96 17.12 -1.35 -2.74
C GLU A 96 16.78 -2.85 -2.87
N ALA A 97 17.56 -3.72 -2.25
CA ALA A 97 17.30 -5.15 -2.32
C ALA A 97 15.94 -5.50 -1.70
N ASP A 98 15.59 -4.86 -0.59
CA ASP A 98 14.31 -5.09 0.07
C ASP A 98 13.16 -4.56 -0.77
N ILE A 99 13.36 -3.43 -1.43
CA ILE A 99 12.36 -2.85 -2.33
C ILE A 99 12.05 -3.83 -3.45
N GLN A 100 13.08 -4.35 -4.10
CA GLN A 100 12.90 -5.29 -5.21
C GLN A 100 12.27 -6.60 -4.73
N MET A 101 12.63 -7.05 -3.53
CA MET A 101 12.03 -8.24 -2.95
C MET A 101 10.52 -8.05 -2.73
N LEU A 102 10.12 -6.92 -2.16
CA LEU A 102 8.71 -6.64 -1.92
C LEU A 102 7.93 -6.63 -3.23
N LEU A 103 8.45 -5.93 -4.24
CA LEU A 103 7.80 -5.87 -5.54
C LEU A 103 7.66 -7.26 -6.15
N ARG A 104 8.72 -8.07 -6.06
CA ARG A 104 8.70 -9.42 -6.59
C ARG A 104 7.66 -10.30 -5.88
N GLN A 105 7.61 -10.22 -4.56
CA GLN A 105 6.66 -11.06 -3.82
C GLN A 105 5.22 -10.69 -4.13
N CYS A 106 4.93 -9.41 -4.35
CA CYS A 106 3.59 -9.02 -4.79
C CYS A 106 3.25 -9.65 -6.14
N ARG A 107 4.20 -9.70 -7.08
CA ARG A 107 3.96 -10.33 -8.37
C ARG A 107 3.78 -11.84 -8.23
N VAL A 108 4.62 -12.48 -7.42
CA VAL A 108 4.56 -13.94 -7.24
C VAL A 108 3.22 -14.35 -6.63
N HIS A 109 2.72 -13.58 -5.69
CA HIS A 109 1.50 -13.92 -4.94
C HIS A 109 0.25 -13.21 -5.44
N ASN A 110 0.35 -12.53 -6.58
CA ASN A 110 -0.78 -11.85 -7.22
C ASN A 110 -1.44 -10.79 -6.33
N VAL A 111 -0.67 -10.10 -5.53
CA VAL A 111 -1.17 -8.98 -4.74
C VAL A 111 -1.13 -7.74 -5.63
N PRO A 112 -2.26 -7.06 -5.84
CA PRO A 112 -2.26 -5.82 -6.61
C PRO A 112 -1.35 -4.80 -5.95
N ILE A 113 -0.48 -4.18 -6.73
CA ILE A 113 0.43 -3.16 -6.23
C ILE A 113 0.38 -1.94 -7.13
N ALA A 114 0.29 -0.77 -6.53
CA ALA A 114 0.32 0.50 -7.23
C ALA A 114 1.58 1.24 -6.84
N CYS A 115 2.28 1.78 -7.84
CA CYS A 115 3.55 2.48 -7.60
C CYS A 115 3.44 3.99 -7.77
N ASN A 116 2.24 4.51 -8.02
CA ASN A 116 1.96 5.95 -8.06
C ASN A 116 0.51 6.19 -7.67
N ARG A 117 0.17 7.47 -7.46
CA ARG A 117 -1.17 7.83 -6.97
C ARG A 117 -2.28 7.44 -7.93
N TYR A 118 -2.05 7.61 -9.22
CA TYR A 118 -3.07 7.29 -10.21
C TYR A 118 -3.38 5.80 -10.19
N SER A 119 -2.33 4.97 -10.17
CA SER A 119 -2.51 3.52 -10.07
C SER A 119 -3.16 3.12 -8.76
N ALA A 120 -2.90 3.85 -7.68
CA ALA A 120 -3.49 3.56 -6.38
C ALA A 120 -5.01 3.70 -6.43
N GLU A 121 -5.53 4.74 -7.09
CA GLU A 121 -6.97 4.89 -7.27
C GLU A 121 -7.55 3.74 -8.09
N ASP A 122 -6.87 3.36 -9.16
CA ASP A 122 -7.31 2.30 -10.04
C ASP A 122 -7.33 0.95 -9.31
N ARG A 123 -6.26 0.64 -8.56
CA ARG A 123 -6.18 -0.62 -7.81
C ARG A 123 -7.22 -0.68 -6.69
N LYS A 124 -7.50 0.45 -6.06
CA LYS A 124 -8.57 0.52 -5.05
C LYS A 124 -9.91 0.11 -5.67
N SER A 125 -10.24 0.67 -6.81
CA SER A 125 -11.48 0.35 -7.49
C SER A 125 -11.52 -1.11 -7.93
N THR A 126 -10.43 -1.61 -8.48
CA THR A 126 -10.32 -3.00 -8.89
C THR A 126 -10.54 -3.93 -7.70
N ARG A 127 -9.94 -3.63 -6.56
CA ARG A 127 -10.03 -4.49 -5.39
C ARG A 127 -11.44 -4.49 -4.80
N LEU A 128 -12.11 -3.33 -4.79
CA LEU A 128 -13.48 -3.25 -4.33
C LEU A 128 -14.41 -4.08 -5.19
N ASN A 129 -14.10 -4.24 -6.46
CA ASN A 129 -14.92 -5.00 -7.40
C ASN A 129 -14.39 -6.41 -7.63
N SER A 130 -13.43 -6.87 -6.82
CA SER A 130 -12.75 -8.13 -7.06
C SER A 130 -13.68 -9.35 -6.98
N SER A 131 -14.78 -9.26 -6.26
CA SER A 131 -15.74 -10.35 -6.16
C SER A 131 -16.69 -10.41 -7.35
N HIS A 132 -16.62 -9.45 -8.24
CA HIS A 132 -17.54 -9.34 -9.36
C HIS A 132 -17.18 -10.38 -10.44
N PRO A 133 -18.12 -11.19 -10.89
CA PRO A 133 -17.78 -12.23 -11.87
C PRO A 133 -17.17 -11.70 -13.14
N SER A 134 -17.55 -10.52 -13.56
CA SER A 134 -17.04 -9.95 -14.79
C SER A 134 -15.55 -9.67 -14.78
N SER A 135 -14.93 -9.72 -13.63
CA SER A 135 -13.49 -9.52 -13.54
C SER A 135 -12.72 -10.55 -14.36
N SER A 136 -13.33 -11.66 -14.64
CA SER A 136 -12.69 -12.70 -15.43
C SER A 136 -12.35 -12.27 -16.83
N ARG A 137 -12.97 -11.20 -17.29
CA ARG A 137 -12.65 -10.78 -18.60
C ARG A 137 -11.37 -10.05 -18.72
N MET A 138 -10.71 -9.99 -17.95
CA MET A 138 -9.58 -9.37 -18.08
C MET A 138 -8.67 -9.68 -18.86
N PRO A 139 -8.72 -9.82 -19.47
CA PRO A 139 -7.96 -10.13 -20.17
C PRO A 139 -7.09 -9.66 -20.89
N SER A 140 -7.17 -9.48 -21.08
CA SER A 140 -6.74 -9.19 -21.63
C SER A 140 -5.74 -8.76 -21.62
N SER A 141 -5.54 -8.59 -21.47
CA SER A 141 -4.73 -8.21 -21.45
C SER A 141 -3.95 -8.58 -21.43
N ALA A 142 -3.92 -8.86 -21.55
CA ALA A 142 -3.29 -9.12 -21.35
C ALA A 142 -2.57 -9.15 -21.51
#